data_a2c8ec3c2b8569a81e819f9934304bd4
#
_entry.id   a2c8ec3c2b8569a81e819f9934304bd4
#
_cell.length_a   1.000
_cell.length_b   1.000
_cell.length_c   1.000
_cell.angle_alpha   90.00
_cell.angle_beta   90.00
_cell.angle_gamma   90.00
#
_symmetry.space_group_name_H-M   'P 1'
#
loop_
_entity.id
_entity.type
_entity.pdbx_description
1 polymer ?
#
loop_
_entity_poly.entity_id
_entity_poly.type
_entity_poly.pdbx_seq_one_letter_code
_entity_poly.pdbx_strand_id
1 'polypeptide(L)'
;MTELVHTRAELAKARDGLKGTVGVVMTMGALHSGHETLLRAARERADHVLVTIFVNPLQFGPNEDFDRYPRTLDADLEVCRRAGADVVFAPAVSDMYPDGQPAVRVNPGQLGEDLEGQSRPGFFHGVLTVVMKLLQLTRPDLAFFGEKDYQQLTLVRRMARDLDVPVEVVGVPTVREPDGLALSSRNRYLSPDQRQTALSLSAALRAGATAAEQGRDAGEVLAAAHRTFAAVGADARLDYLVLTDPDLEPGPVAGPARLLVAAWVGDTRLIDNLAIRLAPSS
;
A
#
# COMPACT_ATOMS: atom_id res chain seq x y z
N MET A 1 16.48 -22.24 -2.01
CA MET A 1 16.62 -21.73 -3.42
C MET A 1 15.27 -21.21 -3.85
N THR A 2 15.16 -19.98 -4.34
CA THR A 2 13.88 -19.36 -4.73
C THR A 2 13.37 -19.98 -6.03
N GLU A 3 12.18 -20.57 -5.99
CA GLU A 3 11.51 -21.15 -7.17
C GLU A 3 10.72 -20.05 -7.89
N LEU A 4 10.91 -19.92 -9.21
CA LEU A 4 10.12 -19.03 -10.06
C LEU A 4 9.07 -19.84 -10.80
N VAL A 5 7.81 -19.42 -10.69
CA VAL A 5 6.66 -20.06 -11.33
C VAL A 5 5.82 -19.02 -12.08
N HIS A 6 5.28 -19.40 -13.24
CA HIS A 6 4.56 -18.49 -14.14
C HIS A 6 3.09 -18.81 -14.28
N THR A 7 2.71 -20.06 -14.13
CA THR A 7 1.34 -20.51 -14.33
C THR A 7 0.64 -20.83 -13.01
N ARG A 8 -0.69 -20.77 -13.00
CA ARG A 8 -1.48 -21.18 -11.82
C ARG A 8 -1.27 -22.65 -11.45
N ALA A 9 -0.99 -23.52 -12.44
CA ALA A 9 -0.72 -24.94 -12.19
C ALA A 9 0.63 -25.13 -11.48
N GLU A 10 1.68 -24.44 -11.93
CA GLU A 10 2.99 -24.44 -11.28
C GLU A 10 2.90 -23.87 -9.85
N LEU A 11 2.17 -22.73 -9.67
CA LEU A 11 1.93 -22.15 -8.35
C LEU A 11 1.23 -23.15 -7.42
N ALA A 12 0.18 -23.82 -7.88
CA ALA A 12 -0.53 -24.80 -7.06
C ALA A 12 0.39 -25.91 -6.59
N LYS A 13 1.23 -26.46 -7.51
CA LYS A 13 2.21 -27.49 -7.20
C LYS A 13 3.26 -26.99 -6.17
N ALA A 14 3.83 -25.81 -6.40
CA ALA A 14 4.79 -25.21 -5.48
C ALA A 14 4.16 -24.99 -4.09
N ARG A 15 2.94 -24.40 -4.03
CA ARG A 15 2.21 -24.13 -2.77
C ARG A 15 1.89 -25.42 -2.00
N ASP A 16 1.50 -26.49 -2.66
CA ASP A 16 1.21 -27.78 -2.01
C ASP A 16 2.48 -28.42 -1.40
N GLY A 17 3.66 -28.05 -1.91
CA GLY A 17 4.96 -28.44 -1.36
C GLY A 17 5.34 -27.74 -0.06
N LEU A 18 4.80 -26.53 0.19
CA LEU A 18 5.12 -25.72 1.37
C LEU A 18 4.35 -26.25 2.60
N LYS A 19 5.09 -26.65 3.62
CA LYS A 19 4.54 -27.13 4.91
C LYS A 19 4.81 -26.11 6.01
N GLY A 20 3.82 -25.88 6.87
CA GLY A 20 3.90 -24.82 7.89
C GLY A 20 3.25 -23.53 7.43
N THR A 21 3.57 -22.44 8.11
CA THR A 21 2.99 -21.11 7.89
C THR A 21 3.52 -20.47 6.61
N VAL A 22 2.64 -20.00 5.74
CA VAL A 22 2.99 -19.33 4.50
C VAL A 22 2.62 -17.85 4.57
N GLY A 23 3.62 -16.98 4.43
CA GLY A 23 3.44 -15.54 4.28
C GLY A 23 3.46 -15.13 2.79
N VAL A 24 2.55 -14.25 2.37
CA VAL A 24 2.56 -13.70 1.02
C VAL A 24 2.87 -12.21 1.02
N VAL A 25 3.69 -11.78 0.06
CA VAL A 25 3.89 -10.37 -0.30
C VAL A 25 3.46 -10.17 -1.74
N MET A 26 2.43 -9.35 -1.95
CA MET A 26 1.87 -9.09 -3.28
C MET A 26 2.42 -7.79 -3.84
N THR A 27 3.03 -7.85 -5.03
CA THR A 27 3.68 -6.71 -5.68
C THR A 27 3.34 -6.61 -7.16
N MET A 28 3.64 -5.47 -7.75
CA MET A 28 3.60 -5.28 -9.20
C MET A 28 4.99 -5.31 -9.85
N GLY A 29 6.04 -5.68 -9.09
CA GLY A 29 7.42 -5.61 -9.54
C GLY A 29 8.05 -4.24 -9.32
N ALA A 30 9.21 -3.99 -9.96
CA ALA A 30 10.09 -2.84 -9.70
C ALA A 30 10.41 -2.69 -8.20
N LEU A 31 10.86 -3.79 -7.61
CA LEU A 31 11.06 -3.91 -6.18
C LEU A 31 12.14 -2.96 -5.67
N HIS A 32 11.89 -2.35 -4.54
CA HIS A 32 12.79 -1.43 -3.86
C HIS A 32 12.89 -1.80 -2.37
N SER A 33 13.70 -1.06 -1.59
CA SER A 33 13.94 -1.35 -0.17
C SER A 33 12.67 -1.43 0.68
N GLY A 34 11.59 -0.72 0.33
CA GLY A 34 10.30 -0.87 0.97
C GLY A 34 9.70 -2.27 0.79
N HIS A 35 9.77 -2.83 -0.41
CA HIS A 35 9.35 -4.21 -0.66
C HIS A 35 10.26 -5.22 0.06
N GLU A 36 11.58 -4.95 0.10
CA GLU A 36 12.51 -5.79 0.86
C GLU A 36 12.17 -5.82 2.35
N THR A 37 11.70 -4.71 2.92
CA THR A 37 11.21 -4.66 4.32
C THR A 37 9.96 -5.53 4.51
N LEU A 38 9.02 -5.53 3.56
CA LEU A 38 7.86 -6.44 3.58
C LEU A 38 8.29 -7.91 3.57
N LEU A 39 9.24 -8.26 2.70
CA LEU A 39 9.75 -9.63 2.58
C LEU A 39 10.45 -10.10 3.87
N ARG A 40 11.25 -9.23 4.49
CA ARG A 40 11.89 -9.52 5.78
C ARG A 40 10.86 -9.71 6.88
N ALA A 41 9.86 -8.84 6.98
CA ALA A 41 8.78 -8.99 7.94
C ALA A 41 8.00 -10.31 7.74
N ALA A 42 7.80 -10.71 6.47
CA ALA A 42 7.21 -12.01 6.16
C ALA A 42 8.12 -13.17 6.61
N ARG A 43 9.44 -13.08 6.36
CA ARG A 43 10.39 -14.12 6.76
C ARG A 43 10.53 -14.29 8.27
N GLU A 44 10.32 -13.22 9.03
CA GLU A 44 10.35 -13.26 10.51
C GLU A 44 9.13 -13.98 11.11
N ARG A 45 8.00 -14.03 10.37
CA ARG A 45 6.71 -14.51 10.89
C ARG A 45 6.19 -15.78 10.20
N ALA A 46 6.79 -16.20 9.09
CA ALA A 46 6.34 -17.36 8.33
C ALA A 46 7.48 -18.33 8.05
N ASP A 47 7.15 -19.63 8.02
CA ASP A 47 8.08 -20.69 7.63
C ASP A 47 8.45 -20.57 6.16
N HIS A 48 7.52 -20.09 5.32
CA HIS A 48 7.70 -19.91 3.89
C HIS A 48 7.22 -18.53 3.44
N VAL A 49 7.96 -17.91 2.52
CA VAL A 49 7.61 -16.63 1.92
C VAL A 49 7.35 -16.80 0.43
N LEU A 50 6.13 -16.46 0.01
CA LEU A 50 5.69 -16.42 -1.37
C LEU A 50 5.55 -14.97 -1.82
N VAL A 51 6.11 -14.62 -2.97
CA VAL A 51 6.01 -13.28 -3.56
C VAL A 51 5.19 -13.38 -4.85
N THR A 52 4.29 -12.43 -5.07
CA THR A 52 3.69 -12.28 -6.39
C THR A 52 4.22 -11.04 -7.08
N ILE A 53 4.53 -11.16 -8.37
CA ILE A 53 4.95 -10.06 -9.24
C ILE A 53 3.97 -10.01 -10.41
N PHE A 54 2.96 -9.14 -10.30
CA PHE A 54 1.91 -9.05 -11.32
C PHE A 54 1.43 -7.61 -11.51
N VAL A 55 1.68 -7.05 -12.69
CA VAL A 55 1.14 -5.73 -13.08
C VAL A 55 -0.31 -5.93 -13.49
N ASN A 56 -1.23 -5.57 -12.56
CA ASN A 56 -2.65 -5.85 -12.72
C ASN A 56 -3.35 -4.81 -13.60
N PRO A 57 -3.86 -5.16 -14.79
CA PRO A 57 -4.52 -4.19 -15.67
C PRO A 57 -5.82 -3.61 -15.09
N LEU A 58 -6.46 -4.31 -14.14
CA LEU A 58 -7.75 -3.87 -13.58
C LEU A 58 -7.65 -2.63 -12.67
N GLN A 59 -6.44 -2.30 -12.19
CA GLN A 59 -6.20 -1.17 -11.30
C GLN A 59 -5.58 0.05 -12.00
N PHE A 60 -5.55 0.05 -13.33
CA PHE A 60 -5.09 1.18 -14.12
C PHE A 60 -6.26 1.79 -14.89
N GLY A 61 -6.42 3.09 -14.76
CA GLY A 61 -7.36 3.86 -15.55
C GLY A 61 -6.89 4.03 -17.01
N PRO A 62 -7.77 4.48 -17.91
CA PRO A 62 -7.46 4.62 -19.34
C PRO A 62 -6.25 5.50 -19.66
N ASN A 63 -5.93 6.45 -18.77
CA ASN A 63 -4.83 7.41 -18.94
C ASN A 63 -3.65 7.16 -17.99
N GLU A 64 -3.65 6.03 -17.27
CA GLU A 64 -2.57 5.64 -16.38
C GLU A 64 -1.47 4.86 -17.12
N ASP A 65 -0.34 4.68 -16.48
CA ASP A 65 0.92 4.23 -17.05
C ASP A 65 1.08 2.68 -17.16
N PHE A 66 -0.03 1.95 -17.35
CA PHE A 66 0.01 0.48 -17.42
C PHE A 66 1.06 -0.06 -18.41
N ASP A 67 1.09 0.50 -19.63
CA ASP A 67 2.03 0.04 -20.67
C ASP A 67 3.48 0.45 -20.37
N ARG A 68 3.68 1.53 -19.63
CA ARG A 68 4.99 2.07 -19.24
C ARG A 68 5.45 1.60 -17.85
N TYR A 69 4.57 0.85 -17.13
CA TYR A 69 4.93 0.36 -15.80
C TYR A 69 6.17 -0.53 -15.88
N PRO A 70 7.20 -0.29 -15.05
CA PRO A 70 8.47 -1.02 -15.12
C PRO A 70 8.28 -2.53 -14.94
N ARG A 71 8.88 -3.31 -15.82
CA ARG A 71 8.91 -4.78 -15.75
C ARG A 71 10.36 -5.23 -15.67
N THR A 72 10.83 -5.47 -14.44
CA THR A 72 12.25 -5.69 -14.09
C THR A 72 12.43 -7.05 -13.40
N LEU A 73 11.83 -8.11 -13.97
CA LEU A 73 11.72 -9.42 -13.30
C LEU A 73 13.07 -9.96 -12.80
N ASP A 74 14.14 -9.87 -13.57
CA ASP A 74 15.46 -10.37 -13.17
C ASP A 74 15.99 -9.63 -11.94
N ALA A 75 15.89 -8.30 -11.92
CA ALA A 75 16.29 -7.49 -10.77
C ALA A 75 15.39 -7.77 -9.55
N ASP A 76 14.10 -7.94 -9.78
CA ASP A 76 13.13 -8.26 -8.73
C ASP A 76 13.42 -9.64 -8.11
N LEU A 77 13.80 -10.63 -8.91
CA LEU A 77 14.21 -11.94 -8.43
C LEU A 77 15.45 -11.88 -7.54
N GLU A 78 16.43 -11.02 -7.87
CA GLU A 78 17.59 -10.82 -6.99
C GLU A 78 17.20 -10.23 -5.63
N VAL A 79 16.24 -9.30 -5.59
CA VAL A 79 15.70 -8.77 -4.33
C VAL A 79 14.99 -9.90 -3.55
N CYS A 80 14.14 -10.69 -4.21
CA CYS A 80 13.43 -11.79 -3.60
C CYS A 80 14.38 -12.84 -3.01
N ARG A 81 15.44 -13.23 -3.75
CA ARG A 81 16.44 -14.18 -3.30
C ARG A 81 17.20 -13.70 -2.05
N ARG A 82 17.65 -12.43 -2.08
CA ARG A 82 18.36 -11.85 -0.92
C ARG A 82 17.48 -11.77 0.31
N ALA A 83 16.19 -11.50 0.12
CA ALA A 83 15.21 -11.40 1.21
C ALA A 83 14.70 -12.77 1.69
N GLY A 84 15.10 -13.88 1.06
CA GLY A 84 14.76 -15.22 1.48
C GLY A 84 13.37 -15.69 1.06
N ALA A 85 12.86 -15.21 -0.10
CA ALA A 85 11.63 -15.73 -0.68
C ALA A 85 11.82 -17.18 -1.16
N ASP A 86 10.85 -18.05 -0.87
CA ASP A 86 10.86 -19.44 -1.30
C ASP A 86 10.29 -19.61 -2.70
N VAL A 87 9.17 -18.92 -2.99
CA VAL A 87 8.48 -18.98 -4.28
C VAL A 87 8.21 -17.56 -4.79
N VAL A 88 8.44 -17.33 -6.08
CA VAL A 88 8.03 -16.12 -6.80
C VAL A 88 7.04 -16.52 -7.89
N PHE A 89 5.82 -16.00 -7.81
CA PHE A 89 4.79 -16.18 -8.83
C PHE A 89 4.72 -14.93 -9.72
N ALA A 90 5.13 -15.09 -10.97
CA ALA A 90 5.17 -14.01 -11.96
C ALA A 90 4.31 -14.38 -13.20
N PRO A 91 2.96 -14.35 -13.08
CA PRO A 91 2.06 -14.78 -14.15
C PRO A 91 1.93 -13.76 -15.27
N ALA A 92 1.61 -14.23 -16.46
CA ALA A 92 1.10 -13.38 -17.53
C ALA A 92 -0.35 -12.94 -17.26
N VAL A 93 -0.80 -11.87 -17.94
CA VAL A 93 -2.20 -11.41 -17.85
C VAL A 93 -3.17 -12.49 -18.29
N SER A 94 -2.83 -13.27 -19.32
CA SER A 94 -3.62 -14.41 -19.80
C SER A 94 -3.75 -15.55 -18.79
N ASP A 95 -2.75 -15.73 -17.90
CA ASP A 95 -2.88 -16.71 -16.81
C ASP A 95 -3.82 -16.22 -15.71
N MET A 96 -3.74 -14.93 -15.39
CA MET A 96 -4.60 -14.33 -14.36
C MET A 96 -6.03 -14.14 -14.85
N TYR A 97 -6.21 -13.76 -16.10
CA TYR A 97 -7.50 -13.44 -16.72
C TYR A 97 -7.63 -14.10 -18.10
N PRO A 98 -7.81 -15.46 -18.17
CA PRO A 98 -7.80 -16.21 -19.44
C PRO A 98 -8.94 -15.83 -20.39
N ASP A 99 -10.09 -15.42 -19.83
CA ASP A 99 -11.27 -15.02 -20.60
C ASP A 99 -11.38 -13.48 -20.72
N GLY A 100 -10.28 -12.76 -20.52
CA GLY A 100 -10.27 -11.31 -20.45
C GLY A 100 -10.64 -10.79 -19.05
N GLN A 101 -11.17 -9.58 -18.98
CA GLN A 101 -11.53 -8.98 -17.69
C GLN A 101 -12.62 -9.79 -16.98
N PRO A 102 -12.48 -10.07 -15.66
CA PRO A 102 -13.46 -10.85 -14.92
C PRO A 102 -14.81 -10.11 -14.86
N ALA A 103 -15.88 -10.86 -15.14
CA ALA A 103 -17.24 -10.34 -15.07
C ALA A 103 -17.69 -10.09 -13.61
N VAL A 104 -17.19 -10.91 -12.67
CA VAL A 104 -17.45 -10.76 -11.23
C VAL A 104 -16.26 -10.08 -10.58
N ARG A 105 -16.50 -9.03 -9.80
CA ARG A 105 -15.46 -8.24 -9.12
C ARG A 105 -15.82 -7.98 -7.67
N VAL A 106 -14.81 -7.72 -6.84
CA VAL A 106 -15.03 -7.28 -5.47
C VAL A 106 -15.39 -5.78 -5.50
N ASN A 107 -16.50 -5.45 -4.84
CA ASN A 107 -16.92 -4.06 -4.64
C ASN A 107 -16.33 -3.55 -3.30
N PRO A 108 -15.52 -2.48 -3.29
CA PRO A 108 -14.91 -1.94 -2.08
C PRO A 108 -15.88 -1.17 -1.16
N GLY A 109 -17.11 -0.94 -1.59
CA GLY A 109 -18.06 -0.08 -0.88
C GLY A 109 -17.64 1.40 -0.88
N GLN A 110 -18.31 2.21 -0.04
CA GLN A 110 -18.10 3.67 0.00
C GLN A 110 -16.65 4.05 0.29
N LEU A 111 -16.00 3.36 1.22
CA LEU A 111 -14.58 3.64 1.52
C LEU A 111 -13.67 3.52 0.29
N GLY A 112 -14.02 2.70 -0.68
CA GLY A 112 -13.27 2.58 -1.93
C GLY A 112 -13.51 3.71 -2.94
N GLU A 113 -14.50 4.55 -2.70
CA GLU A 113 -14.84 5.72 -3.53
C GLU A 113 -14.33 7.04 -2.91
N ASP A 114 -13.95 7.01 -1.63
CA ASP A 114 -13.42 8.17 -0.91
C ASP A 114 -11.89 8.26 -1.03
N LEU A 115 -11.28 9.39 -0.66
CA LEU A 115 -9.83 9.64 -0.61
C LEU A 115 -9.12 9.23 -1.92
N GLU A 116 -8.32 8.17 -1.88
CA GLU A 116 -7.64 7.64 -3.09
C GLU A 116 -8.62 7.20 -4.17
N GLY A 117 -9.78 6.64 -3.78
CA GLY A 117 -10.82 6.22 -4.71
C GLY A 117 -11.44 7.39 -5.47
N GLN A 118 -11.61 8.54 -4.82
CA GLN A 118 -12.10 9.76 -5.47
C GLN A 118 -11.14 10.27 -6.56
N SER A 119 -9.84 10.19 -6.28
CA SER A 119 -8.79 10.60 -7.22
C SER A 119 -8.56 9.58 -8.34
N ARG A 120 -8.89 8.31 -8.10
CA ARG A 120 -8.70 7.18 -9.03
C ARG A 120 -9.96 6.31 -9.10
N PRO A 121 -11.04 6.75 -9.76
CA PRO A 121 -12.30 6.01 -9.83
C PRO A 121 -12.10 4.58 -10.35
N GLY A 122 -12.66 3.58 -9.64
CA GLY A 122 -12.54 2.15 -9.98
C GLY A 122 -11.24 1.48 -9.57
N PHE A 123 -10.25 2.23 -9.05
CA PHE A 123 -8.94 1.68 -8.64
C PHE A 123 -9.08 0.54 -7.63
N PHE A 124 -9.81 0.74 -6.56
CA PHE A 124 -9.95 -0.28 -5.51
C PHE A 124 -10.80 -1.47 -5.93
N HIS A 125 -11.72 -1.34 -6.89
CA HIS A 125 -12.37 -2.49 -7.51
C HIS A 125 -11.35 -3.42 -8.18
N GLY A 126 -10.38 -2.85 -8.88
CA GLY A 126 -9.29 -3.60 -9.51
C GLY A 126 -8.35 -4.23 -8.48
N VAL A 127 -7.96 -3.45 -7.46
CA VAL A 127 -7.04 -3.90 -6.39
C VAL A 127 -7.65 -5.04 -5.58
N LEU A 128 -8.86 -4.87 -5.04
CA LEU A 128 -9.47 -5.90 -4.21
C LEU A 128 -9.78 -7.18 -5.00
N THR A 129 -10.16 -7.04 -6.27
CA THR A 129 -10.38 -8.21 -7.14
C THR A 129 -9.09 -9.01 -7.35
N VAL A 130 -7.97 -8.37 -7.66
CA VAL A 130 -6.69 -9.10 -7.84
C VAL A 130 -6.17 -9.65 -6.52
N VAL A 131 -6.26 -8.87 -5.43
CA VAL A 131 -5.82 -9.33 -4.10
C VAL A 131 -6.62 -10.55 -3.67
N MET A 132 -7.95 -10.52 -3.78
CA MET A 132 -8.79 -11.70 -3.49
C MET A 132 -8.38 -12.90 -4.33
N LYS A 133 -8.20 -12.71 -5.63
CA LYS A 133 -7.76 -13.78 -6.53
C LYS A 133 -6.40 -14.36 -6.13
N LEU A 134 -5.44 -13.51 -5.80
CA LEU A 134 -4.11 -13.93 -5.35
C LEU A 134 -4.18 -14.64 -3.99
N LEU A 135 -4.98 -14.17 -3.03
CA LEU A 135 -5.22 -14.87 -1.76
C LEU A 135 -5.74 -16.28 -1.98
N GLN A 136 -6.72 -16.47 -2.87
CA GLN A 136 -7.26 -17.78 -3.21
C GLN A 136 -6.24 -18.70 -3.92
N LEU A 137 -5.38 -18.14 -4.76
CA LEU A 137 -4.35 -18.92 -5.46
C LEU A 137 -3.18 -19.30 -4.57
N THR A 138 -2.73 -18.39 -3.70
CA THR A 138 -1.56 -18.57 -2.83
C THR A 138 -1.92 -19.23 -1.51
N ARG A 139 -3.17 -19.14 -1.07
CA ARG A 139 -3.68 -19.72 0.20
C ARG A 139 -2.71 -19.47 1.37
N PRO A 140 -2.40 -18.19 1.68
CA PRO A 140 -1.45 -17.86 2.72
C PRO A 140 -2.12 -17.88 4.10
N ASP A 141 -1.33 -18.06 5.15
CA ASP A 141 -1.74 -17.82 6.53
C ASP A 141 -1.61 -16.34 6.89
N LEU A 142 -0.59 -15.66 6.32
CA LEU A 142 -0.27 -14.26 6.55
C LEU A 142 -0.13 -13.52 5.22
N ALA A 143 -0.70 -12.32 5.10
CA ALA A 143 -0.52 -11.45 3.94
C ALA A 143 0.02 -10.08 4.38
N PHE A 144 1.18 -9.67 3.84
CA PHE A 144 1.91 -8.47 4.28
C PHE A 144 1.69 -7.31 3.32
N PHE A 145 1.24 -6.17 3.85
CA PHE A 145 1.00 -4.94 3.11
C PHE A 145 1.67 -3.75 3.79
N GLY A 146 2.20 -2.83 3.00
CA GLY A 146 2.80 -1.61 3.53
C GLY A 146 1.74 -0.63 4.05
N GLU A 147 1.94 -0.06 5.24
CA GLU A 147 1.08 0.98 5.79
C GLU A 147 1.11 2.29 5.00
N LYS A 148 2.08 2.46 4.09
CA LYS A 148 2.12 3.63 3.21
C LYS A 148 0.82 3.78 2.42
N ASP A 149 0.30 2.69 1.86
CA ASP A 149 -0.96 2.64 1.14
C ASP A 149 -2.09 2.23 2.10
N TYR A 150 -2.31 3.07 3.13
CA TYR A 150 -3.11 2.72 4.30
C TYR A 150 -4.56 2.41 3.98
N GLN A 151 -5.17 3.15 3.04
CA GLN A 151 -6.53 2.87 2.61
C GLN A 151 -6.63 1.50 1.92
N GLN A 152 -5.64 1.12 1.12
CA GLN A 152 -5.57 -0.22 0.54
C GLN A 152 -5.48 -1.29 1.64
N LEU A 153 -4.60 -1.10 2.63
CA LEU A 153 -4.46 -2.03 3.76
C LEU A 153 -5.79 -2.19 4.53
N THR A 154 -6.47 -1.08 4.82
CA THR A 154 -7.76 -1.08 5.51
C THR A 154 -8.84 -1.80 4.70
N LEU A 155 -8.92 -1.54 3.40
CA LEU A 155 -9.87 -2.22 2.50
C LEU A 155 -9.59 -3.72 2.38
N VAL A 156 -8.30 -4.13 2.31
CA VAL A 156 -7.93 -5.55 2.27
C VAL A 156 -8.29 -6.25 3.59
N ARG A 157 -8.09 -5.60 4.75
CA ARG A 157 -8.51 -6.11 6.06
C ARG A 157 -10.02 -6.28 6.13
N ARG A 158 -10.79 -5.27 5.68
CA ARG A 158 -12.27 -5.36 5.62
C ARG A 158 -12.70 -6.49 4.69
N MET A 159 -12.15 -6.57 3.50
CA MET A 159 -12.44 -7.64 2.54
C MET A 159 -12.18 -9.04 3.13
N ALA A 160 -11.02 -9.23 3.77
CA ALA A 160 -10.69 -10.52 4.37
C ALA A 160 -11.67 -10.89 5.49
N ARG A 161 -12.03 -9.95 6.36
CA ARG A 161 -12.99 -10.15 7.43
C ARG A 161 -14.41 -10.40 6.90
N ASP A 162 -14.89 -9.53 6.01
CA ASP A 162 -16.29 -9.54 5.57
C ASP A 162 -16.61 -10.70 4.62
N LEU A 163 -15.58 -11.31 3.99
CA LEU A 163 -15.71 -12.48 3.13
C LEU A 163 -15.13 -13.77 3.75
N ASP A 164 -14.88 -13.76 5.07
CA ASP A 164 -14.36 -14.92 5.83
C ASP A 164 -13.12 -15.56 5.18
N VAL A 165 -12.21 -14.74 4.61
CA VAL A 165 -10.95 -15.25 4.04
C VAL A 165 -10.01 -15.60 5.19
N PRO A 166 -9.54 -16.88 5.30
CA PRO A 166 -8.75 -17.33 6.43
C PRO A 166 -7.28 -16.87 6.33
N VAL A 167 -7.06 -15.55 6.42
CA VAL A 167 -5.74 -14.92 6.33
C VAL A 167 -5.60 -13.80 7.37
N GLU A 168 -4.48 -13.74 8.07
CA GLU A 168 -4.13 -12.55 8.85
C GLU A 168 -3.50 -11.50 7.94
N VAL A 169 -4.09 -10.31 7.87
CA VAL A 169 -3.57 -9.17 7.09
C VAL A 169 -2.67 -8.30 7.96
N VAL A 170 -1.37 -8.37 7.72
CA VAL A 170 -0.32 -7.72 8.50
C VAL A 170 0.06 -6.39 7.85
N GLY A 171 -0.05 -5.29 8.60
CA GLY A 171 0.49 -3.99 8.22
C GLY A 171 1.99 -3.90 8.57
N VAL A 172 2.79 -3.44 7.62
CA VAL A 172 4.22 -3.17 7.84
C VAL A 172 4.44 -1.67 7.79
N PRO A 173 5.09 -1.07 8.80
CA PRO A 173 5.27 0.38 8.89
C PRO A 173 5.89 1.00 7.63
N THR A 174 5.49 2.23 7.33
CA THR A 174 6.00 2.99 6.19
C THR A 174 7.52 3.17 6.30
N VAL A 175 8.25 2.67 5.31
CA VAL A 175 9.68 2.92 5.17
C VAL A 175 9.88 4.34 4.67
N ARG A 176 10.83 5.06 5.27
CA ARG A 176 11.16 6.43 4.89
C ARG A 176 12.60 6.53 4.42
N GLU A 177 12.84 7.44 3.50
CA GLU A 177 14.18 7.84 3.10
C GLU A 177 14.84 8.66 4.25
N PRO A 178 16.17 8.83 4.25
CA PRO A 178 16.89 9.50 5.35
C PRO A 178 16.38 10.93 5.66
N ASP A 179 15.83 11.63 4.67
CA ASP A 179 15.22 12.95 4.80
C ASP A 179 13.77 12.94 5.33
N GLY A 180 13.18 11.74 5.51
CA GLY A 180 11.84 11.54 6.04
C GLY A 180 10.76 11.39 4.99
N LEU A 181 11.07 11.47 3.69
CA LEU A 181 10.12 11.22 2.62
C LEU A 181 9.67 9.74 2.64
N ALA A 182 8.37 9.48 2.54
CA ALA A 182 7.87 8.13 2.41
C ALA A 182 8.42 7.49 1.13
N LEU A 183 8.98 6.27 1.26
CA LEU A 183 9.60 5.59 0.14
C LEU A 183 8.56 5.19 -0.91
N SER A 184 8.79 5.62 -2.16
CA SER A 184 7.92 5.35 -3.29
C SER A 184 8.72 5.24 -4.59
N SER A 185 8.32 4.36 -5.50
CA SER A 185 8.86 4.31 -6.86
C SER A 185 8.66 5.63 -7.62
N ARG A 186 7.66 6.42 -7.24
CA ARG A 186 7.36 7.74 -7.83
C ARG A 186 8.34 8.83 -7.41
N ASN A 187 9.10 8.65 -6.32
CA ASN A 187 10.09 9.65 -5.88
C ASN A 187 11.17 9.92 -6.94
N ARG A 188 11.42 8.96 -7.83
CA ARG A 188 12.37 9.10 -8.96
C ARG A 188 11.96 10.15 -10.01
N TYR A 189 10.69 10.54 -10.03
CA TYR A 189 10.17 11.54 -10.98
C TYR A 189 10.34 12.97 -10.47
N LEU A 190 10.71 13.15 -9.20
CA LEU A 190 10.88 14.45 -8.57
C LEU A 190 12.22 15.06 -8.96
N SER A 191 12.19 16.32 -9.39
CA SER A 191 13.42 17.13 -9.43
C SER A 191 13.94 17.40 -8.01
N PRO A 192 15.20 17.87 -7.84
CA PRO A 192 15.72 18.23 -6.51
C PRO A 192 14.81 19.21 -5.76
N ASP A 193 14.28 20.25 -6.42
CA ASP A 193 13.40 21.24 -5.83
C ASP A 193 12.04 20.63 -5.47
N GLN A 194 11.45 19.83 -6.38
CA GLN A 194 10.23 19.08 -6.11
C GLN A 194 10.39 18.10 -4.96
N ARG A 195 11.57 17.50 -4.81
CA ARG A 195 11.85 16.63 -3.67
C ARG A 195 11.82 17.40 -2.35
N GLN A 196 12.39 18.60 -2.30
CA GLN A 196 12.31 19.46 -1.11
C GLN A 196 10.86 19.83 -0.79
N THR A 197 10.09 20.20 -1.82
CA THR A 197 8.65 20.46 -1.68
C THR A 197 7.88 19.24 -1.15
N ALA A 198 8.20 18.03 -1.62
CA ALA A 198 7.55 16.78 -1.21
C ALA A 198 7.74 16.45 0.29
N LEU A 199 8.81 16.94 0.92
CA LEU A 199 9.04 16.78 2.35
C LEU A 199 7.95 17.45 3.20
N SER A 200 7.18 18.39 2.63
CA SER A 200 6.05 19.03 3.29
C SER A 200 4.96 18.05 3.73
N LEU A 201 4.77 16.95 2.99
CA LEU A 201 3.81 15.92 3.35
C LEU A 201 4.16 15.32 4.73
N SER A 202 5.38 14.80 4.86
CA SER A 202 5.82 14.20 6.12
C SER A 202 6.00 15.25 7.23
N ALA A 203 6.35 16.51 6.90
CA ALA A 203 6.41 17.60 7.87
C ALA A 203 5.03 17.95 8.43
N ALA A 204 4.01 18.02 7.58
CA ALA A 204 2.63 18.25 8.00
C ALA A 204 2.12 17.16 8.94
N LEU A 205 2.34 15.89 8.59
CA LEU A 205 1.96 14.77 9.45
C LEU A 205 2.66 14.83 10.82
N ARG A 206 3.96 15.14 10.85
CA ARG A 206 4.72 15.30 12.11
C ARG A 206 4.22 16.49 12.94
N ALA A 207 3.86 17.61 12.30
CA ALA A 207 3.29 18.75 13.02
C ALA A 207 1.96 18.39 13.71
N GLY A 208 1.09 17.65 13.02
CA GLY A 208 -0.14 17.12 13.61
C GLY A 208 0.15 16.13 14.76
N ALA A 209 1.10 15.21 14.58
CA ALA A 209 1.50 14.27 15.61
C ALA A 209 2.03 14.99 16.87
N THR A 210 2.88 15.98 16.71
CA THR A 210 3.40 16.80 17.82
C THR A 210 2.27 17.54 18.55
N ALA A 211 1.28 18.07 17.83
CA ALA A 211 0.10 18.69 18.46
C ALA A 211 -0.71 17.66 19.28
N ALA A 212 -0.89 16.45 18.76
CA ALA A 212 -1.56 15.37 19.49
C ALA A 212 -0.80 14.95 20.76
N GLU A 213 0.53 14.84 20.70
CA GLU A 213 1.41 14.55 21.84
C GLU A 213 1.34 15.66 22.92
N GLN A 214 1.06 16.91 22.52
CA GLN A 214 0.83 18.05 23.41
C GLN A 214 -0.59 18.08 24.01
N GLY A 215 -1.41 17.07 23.73
CA GLY A 215 -2.78 16.97 24.23
C GLY A 215 -3.76 17.90 23.52
N ARG A 216 -3.45 18.37 22.31
CA ARG A 216 -4.37 19.19 21.51
C ARG A 216 -5.53 18.34 20.98
N ASP A 217 -6.68 18.97 20.81
CA ASP A 217 -7.85 18.30 20.24
C ASP A 217 -7.69 17.98 18.74
N ALA A 218 -8.60 17.20 18.20
CA ALA A 218 -8.58 16.76 16.81
C ALA A 218 -8.55 17.93 15.80
N GLY A 219 -9.28 19.01 16.09
CA GLY A 219 -9.32 20.21 15.24
C GLY A 219 -7.98 20.95 15.23
N GLU A 220 -7.36 21.12 16.39
CA GLU A 220 -6.05 21.76 16.56
C GLU A 220 -4.93 20.92 15.90
N VAL A 221 -5.00 19.58 16.02
CA VAL A 221 -4.09 18.63 15.37
C VAL A 221 -4.16 18.78 13.85
N LEU A 222 -5.37 18.74 13.29
CA LEU A 222 -5.56 18.89 11.86
C LEU A 222 -5.15 20.28 11.37
N ALA A 223 -5.47 21.34 12.14
CA ALA A 223 -5.07 22.71 11.82
C ALA A 223 -3.54 22.88 11.84
N ALA A 224 -2.81 22.22 12.76
CA ALA A 224 -1.35 22.25 12.79
C ALA A 224 -0.75 21.61 11.53
N ALA A 225 -1.28 20.47 11.12
CA ALA A 225 -0.87 19.80 9.88
C ALA A 225 -1.13 20.68 8.65
N HIS A 226 -2.32 21.27 8.52
CA HIS A 226 -2.66 22.16 7.42
C HIS A 226 -1.78 23.41 7.35
N ARG A 227 -1.51 24.08 8.48
CA ARG A 227 -0.61 25.24 8.52
C ARG A 227 0.79 24.90 8.04
N THR A 228 1.31 23.76 8.47
CA THR A 228 2.65 23.30 8.06
C THR A 228 2.70 22.98 6.56
N PHE A 229 1.67 22.31 6.03
CA PHE A 229 1.60 22.06 4.60
C PHE A 229 1.48 23.36 3.79
N ALA A 230 0.62 24.29 4.22
CA ALA A 230 0.37 25.55 3.51
C ALA A 230 1.62 26.45 3.41
N ALA A 231 2.61 26.28 4.28
CA ALA A 231 3.86 27.04 4.24
C ALA A 231 4.70 26.79 2.96
N VAL A 232 4.43 25.72 2.22
CA VAL A 232 5.05 25.44 0.91
C VAL A 232 4.53 26.34 -0.21
N GLY A 233 3.36 26.96 -0.01
CA GLY A 233 2.75 27.83 -1.03
C GLY A 233 2.26 27.08 -2.26
N ALA A 234 2.50 27.68 -3.44
CA ALA A 234 2.01 27.17 -4.73
C ALA A 234 2.80 25.97 -5.30
N ASP A 235 3.92 25.61 -4.70
CA ASP A 235 4.82 24.55 -5.20
C ASP A 235 4.22 23.15 -5.00
N ALA A 236 3.23 23.02 -4.10
CA ALA A 236 2.45 21.80 -3.94
C ALA A 236 0.95 22.10 -3.90
N ARG A 237 0.15 21.26 -4.53
CA ARG A 237 -1.31 21.34 -4.51
C ARG A 237 -1.88 20.22 -3.66
N LEU A 238 -2.46 20.59 -2.51
CA LEU A 238 -3.12 19.64 -1.63
C LEU A 238 -4.31 18.99 -2.35
N ASP A 239 -4.41 17.67 -2.24
CA ASP A 239 -5.58 16.91 -2.68
C ASP A 239 -6.48 16.63 -1.46
N TYR A 240 -5.94 15.98 -0.44
CA TYR A 240 -6.58 15.89 0.88
C TYR A 240 -5.55 15.88 2.01
N LEU A 241 -5.97 16.35 3.18
CA LEU A 241 -5.28 16.19 4.46
C LEU A 241 -6.36 16.00 5.53
N VAL A 242 -6.47 14.78 6.04
CA VAL A 242 -7.58 14.37 6.89
C VAL A 242 -7.10 13.64 8.13
N LEU A 243 -7.94 13.69 9.17
CA LEU A 243 -7.78 12.93 10.40
C LEU A 243 -8.96 11.96 10.54
N THR A 244 -8.64 10.68 10.69
CA THR A 244 -9.61 9.58 10.81
C THR A 244 -9.27 8.70 12.00
N ASP A 245 -10.15 7.78 12.34
CA ASP A 245 -9.80 6.64 13.17
C ASP A 245 -8.95 5.61 12.37
N PRO A 246 -8.45 4.52 12.98
CA PRO A 246 -7.68 3.50 12.27
C PRO A 246 -8.45 2.76 11.17
N ASP A 247 -9.77 2.75 11.22
CA ASP A 247 -10.65 2.13 10.22
C ASP A 247 -11.07 3.10 9.11
N LEU A 248 -10.50 4.31 9.10
CA LEU A 248 -10.78 5.41 8.16
C LEU A 248 -12.18 6.02 8.29
N GLU A 249 -12.84 5.85 9.44
CA GLU A 249 -14.05 6.59 9.75
C GLU A 249 -13.67 8.04 10.16
N PRO A 250 -14.42 9.05 9.71
CA PRO A 250 -14.10 10.44 9.99
C PRO A 250 -14.39 10.86 11.45
N GLY A 251 -13.66 11.87 11.93
CA GLY A 251 -13.97 12.60 13.15
C GLY A 251 -13.67 11.87 14.47
N PRO A 252 -12.52 11.17 14.63
CA PRO A 252 -12.14 10.64 15.94
C PRO A 252 -11.95 11.81 16.92
N VAL A 253 -12.48 11.64 18.16
CA VAL A 253 -12.35 12.66 19.20
C VAL A 253 -11.34 12.28 20.28
N ALA A 254 -10.97 11.00 20.38
CA ALA A 254 -10.01 10.45 21.33
C ALA A 254 -9.46 9.09 20.87
N GLY A 255 -8.35 8.67 21.45
CA GLY A 255 -7.77 7.35 21.20
C GLY A 255 -6.92 7.26 19.93
N PRO A 256 -6.73 6.04 19.38
CA PRO A 256 -5.96 5.84 18.16
C PRO A 256 -6.59 6.58 16.98
N ALA A 257 -5.75 7.25 16.18
CA ALA A 257 -6.19 7.98 15.00
C ALA A 257 -5.13 7.91 13.91
N ARG A 258 -5.48 8.30 12.70
CA ARG A 258 -4.59 8.32 11.54
C ARG A 258 -4.70 9.66 10.81
N LEU A 259 -3.57 10.33 10.63
CA LEU A 259 -3.44 11.45 9.71
C LEU A 259 -3.07 10.91 8.33
N LEU A 260 -3.77 11.34 7.29
CA LEU A 260 -3.49 10.97 5.90
C LEU A 260 -3.37 12.24 5.06
N VAL A 261 -2.42 12.23 4.13
CA VAL A 261 -2.21 13.33 3.19
C VAL A 261 -1.97 12.82 1.79
N ALA A 262 -2.58 13.49 0.81
CA ALA A 262 -2.24 13.38 -0.60
C ALA A 262 -2.03 14.77 -1.18
N ALA A 263 -1.01 14.91 -2.03
CA ALA A 263 -0.70 16.16 -2.70
C ALA A 263 -0.02 15.93 -4.05
N TRP A 264 -0.18 16.88 -4.93
CA TRP A 264 0.55 16.99 -6.18
C TRP A 264 1.77 17.87 -5.98
N VAL A 265 2.93 17.39 -6.40
CA VAL A 265 4.19 18.12 -6.46
C VAL A 265 4.65 18.09 -7.92
N GLY A 266 4.49 19.19 -8.61
CA GLY A 266 4.49 19.18 -10.08
C GLY A 266 3.43 18.21 -10.58
N ASP A 267 3.81 17.31 -11.50
CA ASP A 267 2.91 16.29 -12.07
C ASP A 267 2.89 14.98 -11.27
N THR A 268 3.59 14.91 -10.14
CA THR A 268 3.68 13.71 -9.33
C THR A 268 2.74 13.79 -8.14
N ARG A 269 1.75 12.89 -8.09
CA ARG A 269 0.89 12.73 -6.93
C ARG A 269 1.54 11.81 -5.91
N LEU A 270 1.69 12.29 -4.69
CA LEU A 270 2.32 11.62 -3.56
C LEU A 270 1.31 11.44 -2.43
N ILE A 271 1.44 10.35 -1.69
CA ILE A 271 0.67 10.07 -0.49
C ILE A 271 1.58 9.73 0.68
N ASP A 272 1.14 10.08 1.88
CA ASP A 272 1.77 9.67 3.13
C ASP A 272 0.72 9.60 4.24
N ASN A 273 1.05 8.93 5.33
CA ASN A 273 0.19 8.89 6.50
C ASN A 273 0.98 8.60 7.77
N LEU A 274 0.37 8.90 8.92
CA LEU A 274 0.99 8.69 10.23
C LEU A 274 -0.07 8.30 11.26
N ALA A 275 0.22 7.23 12.02
CA ALA A 275 -0.57 6.89 13.19
C ALA A 275 -0.29 7.89 14.31
N ILE A 276 -1.34 8.35 14.98
CA ILE A 276 -1.27 9.22 16.15
C ILE A 276 -2.22 8.73 17.24
N ARG A 277 -2.15 9.33 18.42
CA ARG A 277 -3.11 9.10 19.48
C ARG A 277 -3.61 10.45 19.98
N LEU A 278 -4.93 10.63 19.95
CA LEU A 278 -5.59 11.79 20.53
C LEU A 278 -5.78 11.58 22.04
N ALA A 279 -5.57 12.64 22.81
CA ALA A 279 -5.90 12.64 24.24
C ALA A 279 -7.41 12.41 24.45
N PRO A 280 -7.84 11.83 25.59
CA PRO A 280 -9.25 11.84 25.96
C PRO A 280 -9.79 13.28 26.02
N SER A 281 -11.00 13.49 25.53
CA SER A 281 -11.66 14.80 25.71
C SER A 281 -11.86 15.05 27.20
N SER A 282 -11.39 16.20 27.69
CA SER A 282 -11.57 16.65 29.07
C SER A 282 -13.01 17.07 29.35
#